data_5b3b8a743856b58615f4f45f20831ea2
#
_entry.id   5b3b8a743856b58615f4f45f20831ea2
#
_cell.length_a   1.000
_cell.length_b   1.000
_cell.length_c   1.000
_cell.angle_alpha   90.00
_cell.angle_beta   90.00
_cell.angle_gamma   90.00
#
_symmetry.space_group_name_H-M   'P 1'
#
loop_
_entity.id
_entity.type
_entity.pdbx_description
1 polymer ?
#
loop_
_entity_poly.entity_id
_entity_poly.type
_entity_poly.pdbx_seq_one_letter_code
_entity_poly.pdbx_strand_id
1 'polypeptide(L)'
;VGSIKLDGFATLYQSKLEALKGIYRGLAFEDEMVGYLPHCTFNLNPRAASIDTPLHAYVPYRHVDHMHPDAIIAIAASQNSKELTKEIYGDEIGWLPWKRPGFELGLWLSKFAAENPAAKGVVLESHGLFTWADDAKACYELTLEIINKAIGWFEEKTKGKAIFGGAVATSLDADKRRAVAARLMPEIRGRIGKTESKVGHFDDQQAVLDFVNSAELKPLAAL
;
A
#
# COMPACT_ATOMS: atom_id res chain seq x y z
N VAL A 1 -8.46 -9.29 -5.55
CA VAL A 1 -8.74 -8.35 -6.65
C VAL A 1 -8.71 -9.07 -7.99
N GLY A 2 -7.75 -9.94 -8.28
CA GLY A 2 -7.61 -10.63 -9.56
C GLY A 2 -8.82 -11.44 -10.07
N SER A 3 -9.80 -11.71 -9.21
CA SER A 3 -11.04 -12.41 -9.54
C SER A 3 -12.29 -11.59 -9.23
N ILE A 4 -12.19 -10.25 -9.18
CA ILE A 4 -13.30 -9.37 -8.87
C ILE A 4 -14.42 -9.49 -9.93
N LYS A 5 -15.67 -9.50 -9.48
CA LYS A 5 -16.88 -9.52 -10.30
C LYS A 5 -17.70 -8.25 -10.01
N LEU A 6 -18.78 -8.05 -10.76
CA LEU A 6 -19.64 -6.87 -10.58
C LEU A 6 -20.18 -6.70 -9.16
N ASP A 7 -20.45 -7.79 -8.45
CA ASP A 7 -20.87 -7.79 -7.05
C ASP A 7 -19.74 -7.45 -6.06
N GLY A 8 -18.51 -7.31 -6.54
CA GLY A 8 -17.36 -6.88 -5.74
C GLY A 8 -17.21 -5.37 -5.59
N PHE A 9 -18.04 -4.58 -6.29
CA PHE A 9 -18.01 -3.10 -6.23
C PHE A 9 -19.03 -2.56 -5.25
N ALA A 10 -18.63 -1.54 -4.47
CA ALA A 10 -19.55 -0.70 -3.71
C ALA A 10 -20.02 0.46 -4.57
N THR A 11 -21.34 0.65 -4.67
CA THR A 11 -21.96 1.74 -5.44
C THR A 11 -22.49 2.80 -4.49
N LEU A 12 -22.07 4.05 -4.69
CA LEU A 12 -22.39 5.15 -3.78
C LEU A 12 -22.87 6.39 -4.54
N TYR A 13 -23.73 7.18 -3.92
CA TYR A 13 -24.11 8.50 -4.41
C TYR A 13 -23.01 9.51 -4.12
N GLN A 14 -22.37 10.03 -5.16
CA GLN A 14 -21.33 11.07 -5.04
C GLN A 14 -21.84 12.29 -4.27
N SER A 15 -23.06 12.74 -4.52
CA SER A 15 -23.67 13.88 -3.81
C SER A 15 -23.80 13.67 -2.30
N LYS A 16 -24.06 12.43 -1.86
CA LYS A 16 -24.12 12.11 -0.43
C LYS A 16 -22.71 12.08 0.18
N LEU A 17 -21.72 11.54 -0.55
CA LEU A 17 -20.33 11.58 -0.10
C LEU A 17 -19.84 13.03 0.06
N GLU A 18 -20.14 13.90 -0.91
CA GLU A 18 -19.82 15.33 -0.80
C GLU A 18 -20.48 16.01 0.42
N ALA A 19 -21.73 15.65 0.71
CA ALA A 19 -22.45 16.21 1.86
C ALA A 19 -21.81 15.82 3.21
N LEU A 20 -21.07 14.72 3.28
CA LEU A 20 -20.35 14.31 4.51
C LEU A 20 -19.29 15.34 4.92
N LYS A 21 -18.76 16.14 4.00
CA LYS A 21 -17.80 17.21 4.32
C LYS A 21 -18.39 18.22 5.30
N GLY A 22 -19.69 18.47 5.20
CA GLY A 22 -20.42 19.43 6.06
C GLY A 22 -20.64 18.94 7.49
N ILE A 23 -20.53 17.66 7.75
CA ILE A 23 -20.72 17.06 9.10
C ILE A 23 -19.44 16.57 9.74
N TYR A 24 -18.31 16.63 9.04
CA TYR A 24 -17.01 16.21 9.57
C TYR A 24 -16.55 17.14 10.69
N ARG A 25 -16.24 16.56 11.86
CA ARG A 25 -15.89 17.27 13.08
C ARG A 25 -14.39 17.23 13.42
N GLY A 26 -13.55 16.77 12.49
CA GLY A 26 -12.11 16.67 12.68
C GLY A 26 -11.64 15.28 13.15
N LEU A 27 -10.31 15.13 13.28
CA LEU A 27 -9.62 13.86 13.50
C LEU A 27 -10.12 13.04 14.69
N ALA A 28 -10.57 13.68 15.77
CA ALA A 28 -11.10 12.98 16.95
C ALA A 28 -12.40 12.21 16.64
N PHE A 29 -13.05 12.52 15.53
CA PHE A 29 -14.31 11.92 15.08
C PHE A 29 -14.19 11.21 13.74
N GLU A 30 -12.96 10.88 13.33
CA GLU A 30 -12.66 10.22 12.05
C GLU A 30 -13.45 8.93 11.87
N ASP A 31 -13.53 8.10 12.91
CA ASP A 31 -14.20 6.79 12.85
C ASP A 31 -15.72 6.90 12.64
N GLU A 32 -16.35 8.02 13.02
CA GLU A 32 -17.77 8.24 12.77
C GLU A 32 -18.05 8.31 11.27
N MET A 33 -17.11 8.86 10.49
CA MET A 33 -17.29 9.03 9.05
C MET A 33 -17.42 7.70 8.32
N VAL A 34 -16.74 6.66 8.79
CA VAL A 34 -16.89 5.29 8.25
C VAL A 34 -18.31 4.79 8.47
N GLY A 35 -18.91 5.10 9.62
CA GLY A 35 -20.30 4.76 9.96
C GLY A 35 -21.35 5.40 9.04
N TYR A 36 -21.02 6.52 8.38
CA TYR A 36 -21.94 7.18 7.43
C TYR A 36 -21.87 6.62 6.02
N LEU A 37 -20.83 5.90 5.62
CA LEU A 37 -20.69 5.34 4.26
C LEU A 37 -21.86 4.42 3.85
N PRO A 38 -22.41 3.56 4.71
CA PRO A 38 -23.59 2.75 4.37
C PRO A 38 -24.82 3.59 3.96
N HIS A 39 -24.96 4.80 4.49
CA HIS A 39 -26.05 5.71 4.16
C HIS A 39 -25.85 6.42 2.81
N CYS A 40 -24.67 6.32 2.22
CA CYS A 40 -24.35 6.86 0.91
C CYS A 40 -24.57 5.86 -0.22
N THR A 41 -24.84 4.59 0.08
CA THR A 41 -25.04 3.55 -0.95
C THR A 41 -26.31 3.81 -1.76
N PHE A 42 -26.23 3.55 -3.08
CA PHE A 42 -27.38 3.69 -3.94
C PHE A 42 -28.09 2.35 -4.19
N ASN A 43 -27.51 1.25 -3.75
CA ASN A 43 -27.94 -0.10 -3.95
C ASN A 43 -27.58 -0.94 -2.70
N LEU A 44 -28.18 -2.11 -2.54
CA LEU A 44 -27.81 -3.09 -1.52
C LEU A 44 -26.50 -3.74 -1.92
N ASN A 45 -25.40 -3.10 -1.51
CA ASN A 45 -24.07 -3.63 -1.80
C ASN A 45 -23.81 -4.87 -0.91
N PRO A 46 -23.33 -5.98 -1.50
CA PRO A 46 -22.94 -7.16 -0.72
C PRO A 46 -21.66 -6.94 0.10
N ARG A 47 -20.96 -5.83 -0.16
CA ARG A 47 -19.72 -5.44 0.52
C ARG A 47 -19.82 -4.01 1.04
N ALA A 48 -19.20 -3.78 2.19
CA ALA A 48 -19.03 -2.43 2.73
C ALA A 48 -18.14 -1.60 1.81
N ALA A 49 -18.40 -0.29 1.76
CA ALA A 49 -17.47 0.66 1.14
C ALA A 49 -16.15 0.72 1.95
N SER A 50 -15.03 0.89 1.26
CA SER A 50 -13.72 1.03 1.86
C SER A 50 -13.61 2.31 2.69
N ILE A 51 -12.76 2.29 3.71
CA ILE A 51 -12.31 3.51 4.41
C ILE A 51 -11.64 4.50 3.45
N ASP A 52 -11.09 4.02 2.33
CA ASP A 52 -10.47 4.84 1.29
C ASP A 52 -11.50 5.50 0.35
N THR A 53 -12.79 5.26 0.52
CA THR A 53 -13.84 5.87 -0.30
C THR A 53 -13.69 7.40 -0.44
N PRO A 54 -13.42 8.18 0.62
CA PRO A 54 -13.19 9.62 0.51
C PRO A 54 -12.00 9.99 -0.38
N LEU A 55 -10.94 9.16 -0.40
CA LEU A 55 -9.75 9.40 -1.21
C LEU A 55 -10.06 9.29 -2.72
N HIS A 56 -10.98 8.40 -3.08
CA HIS A 56 -11.45 8.28 -4.46
C HIS A 56 -12.53 9.33 -4.81
N ALA A 57 -13.43 9.59 -3.86
CA ALA A 57 -14.59 10.43 -4.12
C ALA A 57 -14.28 11.94 -4.19
N TYR A 58 -13.24 12.41 -3.51
CA TYR A 58 -12.98 13.84 -3.36
C TYR A 58 -11.91 14.39 -4.30
N VAL A 59 -11.17 13.54 -4.99
CA VAL A 59 -10.28 13.95 -6.08
C VAL A 59 -11.13 14.39 -7.28
N PRO A 60 -10.89 15.56 -7.90
CA PRO A 60 -11.78 16.14 -8.91
C PRO A 60 -11.57 15.51 -10.30
N TYR A 61 -11.48 14.19 -10.38
CA TYR A 61 -11.34 13.42 -11.61
C TYR A 61 -12.32 12.24 -11.63
N ARG A 62 -12.68 11.79 -12.83
CA ARG A 62 -13.66 10.70 -13.00
C ARG A 62 -13.13 9.34 -12.60
N HIS A 63 -11.84 9.11 -12.80
CA HIS A 63 -11.18 7.84 -12.52
C HIS A 63 -10.00 8.10 -11.60
N VAL A 64 -9.94 7.35 -10.52
CA VAL A 64 -8.90 7.42 -9.50
C VAL A 64 -8.47 6.00 -9.16
N ASP A 65 -7.23 5.67 -9.47
CA ASP A 65 -6.65 4.39 -9.11
C ASP A 65 -5.81 4.51 -7.84
N HIS A 66 -5.90 3.50 -6.98
CA HIS A 66 -5.10 3.38 -5.77
C HIS A 66 -4.44 2.01 -5.72
N MET A 67 -3.11 1.99 -5.60
CA MET A 67 -2.31 0.79 -5.66
C MET A 67 -1.17 0.79 -4.64
N HIS A 68 -0.82 -0.41 -4.16
CA HIS A 68 0.30 -0.66 -3.25
C HIS A 68 1.36 -1.60 -3.89
N PRO A 69 1.94 -1.27 -5.04
CA PRO A 69 2.97 -2.10 -5.65
C PRO A 69 4.29 -1.99 -4.88
N ASP A 70 5.06 -3.07 -4.82
CA ASP A 70 6.27 -3.19 -4.01
C ASP A 70 7.27 -2.05 -4.25
N ALA A 71 7.48 -1.66 -5.51
CA ALA A 71 8.40 -0.57 -5.85
C ALA A 71 7.92 0.78 -5.29
N ILE A 72 6.61 1.05 -5.31
CA ILE A 72 6.04 2.27 -4.73
C ILE A 72 6.11 2.23 -3.21
N ILE A 73 5.80 1.08 -2.58
CA ILE A 73 5.88 0.94 -1.13
C ILE A 73 7.33 1.13 -0.66
N ALA A 74 8.31 0.62 -1.39
CA ALA A 74 9.72 0.84 -1.07
C ALA A 74 10.11 2.33 -1.06
N ILE A 75 9.57 3.13 -2.01
CA ILE A 75 9.73 4.58 -2.04
C ILE A 75 8.96 5.22 -0.87
N ALA A 76 7.68 4.89 -0.73
CA ALA A 76 6.77 5.52 0.23
C ALA A 76 7.21 5.30 1.70
N ALA A 77 7.78 4.13 2.01
CA ALA A 77 8.25 3.78 3.35
C ALA A 77 9.70 4.20 3.66
N SER A 78 10.42 4.77 2.70
CA SER A 78 11.79 5.24 2.91
C SER A 78 11.82 6.51 3.76
N GLN A 79 12.87 6.69 4.56
CA GLN A 79 13.09 7.92 5.34
C GLN A 79 13.16 9.19 4.47
N ASN A 80 13.66 9.07 3.25
CA ASN A 80 13.75 10.13 2.26
C ASN A 80 12.70 9.99 1.14
N SER A 81 11.51 9.50 1.50
CA SER A 81 10.39 9.23 0.59
C SER A 81 10.05 10.43 -0.31
N LYS A 82 10.03 11.64 0.26
CA LYS A 82 9.73 12.88 -0.46
C LYS A 82 10.77 13.18 -1.54
N GLU A 83 12.05 13.10 -1.18
CA GLU A 83 13.17 13.35 -2.08
C GLU A 83 13.22 12.31 -3.20
N LEU A 84 13.00 11.03 -2.87
CA LEU A 84 12.93 9.95 -3.87
C LEU A 84 11.76 10.13 -4.82
N THR A 85 10.58 10.50 -4.33
CA THR A 85 9.43 10.80 -5.19
C THR A 85 9.76 11.92 -6.17
N LYS A 86 10.41 13.00 -5.71
CA LYS A 86 10.82 14.10 -6.55
C LYS A 86 11.92 13.71 -7.56
N GLU A 87 12.90 12.89 -7.14
CA GLU A 87 13.97 12.39 -8.01
C GLU A 87 13.41 11.55 -9.17
N ILE A 88 12.45 10.67 -8.87
CA ILE A 88 11.94 9.70 -9.85
C ILE A 88 10.91 10.34 -10.79
N TYR A 89 10.04 11.20 -10.28
CA TYR A 89 8.85 11.67 -11.01
C TYR A 89 8.84 13.16 -11.29
N GLY A 90 9.75 13.94 -10.73
CA GLY A 90 9.73 15.40 -10.89
C GLY A 90 8.48 16.02 -10.27
N ASP A 91 7.74 16.77 -11.07
CA ASP A 91 6.48 17.41 -10.69
C ASP A 91 5.24 16.64 -11.19
N GLU A 92 5.44 15.52 -11.88
CA GLU A 92 4.37 14.70 -12.42
C GLU A 92 3.57 14.00 -11.31
N ILE A 93 4.27 13.53 -10.27
CA ILE A 93 3.69 12.87 -9.10
C ILE A 93 4.10 13.63 -7.85
N GLY A 94 3.11 14.06 -7.09
CA GLY A 94 3.35 14.72 -5.82
C GLY A 94 3.66 13.77 -4.68
N TRP A 95 3.86 14.36 -3.50
CA TRP A 95 4.07 13.63 -2.27
C TRP A 95 3.28 14.26 -1.14
N LEU A 96 2.64 13.43 -0.31
CA LEU A 96 1.97 13.86 0.92
C LEU A 96 2.51 13.08 2.12
N PRO A 97 2.70 13.74 3.27
CA PRO A 97 3.17 13.09 4.50
C PRO A 97 2.15 12.07 5.00
N TRP A 98 2.63 11.13 5.80
CA TRP A 98 1.79 10.11 6.37
C TRP A 98 0.60 10.68 7.13
N LYS A 99 -0.53 10.11 6.84
CA LYS A 99 -1.77 10.33 7.57
C LYS A 99 -2.56 9.02 7.59
N ARG A 100 -3.28 8.80 8.67
CA ARG A 100 -4.19 7.66 8.78
C ARG A 100 -5.13 7.64 7.56
N PRO A 101 -5.28 6.50 6.88
CA PRO A 101 -6.28 6.34 5.83
C PRO A 101 -7.69 6.65 6.33
N GLY A 102 -8.45 7.41 5.55
CA GLY A 102 -9.81 7.79 5.91
C GLY A 102 -10.23 9.16 5.37
N PHE A 103 -11.18 9.77 6.08
CA PHE A 103 -11.86 10.97 5.64
C PHE A 103 -10.92 12.19 5.54
N GLU A 104 -10.13 12.42 6.56
CA GLU A 104 -9.17 13.53 6.60
C GLU A 104 -8.13 13.44 5.50
N LEU A 105 -7.59 12.25 5.24
CA LEU A 105 -6.65 12.03 4.14
C LEU A 105 -7.34 12.30 2.79
N GLY A 106 -8.61 11.93 2.64
CA GLY A 106 -9.41 12.26 1.45
C GLY A 106 -9.52 13.77 1.21
N LEU A 107 -9.73 14.55 2.28
CA LEU A 107 -9.75 16.02 2.19
C LEU A 107 -8.38 16.58 1.78
N TRP A 108 -7.29 16.04 2.34
CA TRP A 108 -5.93 16.46 1.99
C TRP A 108 -5.61 16.14 0.53
N LEU A 109 -5.98 14.96 0.06
CA LEU A 109 -5.78 14.56 -1.32
C LEU A 109 -6.57 15.43 -2.30
N SER A 110 -7.83 15.73 -1.96
CA SER A 110 -8.67 16.67 -2.71
C SER A 110 -8.04 18.07 -2.82
N LYS A 111 -7.54 18.58 -1.69
CA LYS A 111 -6.85 19.88 -1.64
C LYS A 111 -5.59 19.85 -2.49
N PHE A 112 -4.76 18.82 -2.34
CA PHE A 112 -3.53 18.66 -3.12
C PHE A 112 -3.83 18.66 -4.63
N ALA A 113 -4.82 17.87 -5.08
CA ALA A 113 -5.18 17.81 -6.50
C ALA A 113 -5.68 19.16 -7.05
N ALA A 114 -6.43 19.91 -6.25
CA ALA A 114 -6.91 21.24 -6.64
C ALA A 114 -5.79 22.28 -6.72
N GLU A 115 -4.81 22.24 -5.80
CA GLU A 115 -3.67 23.15 -5.76
C GLU A 115 -2.57 22.79 -6.78
N ASN A 116 -2.56 21.56 -7.29
CA ASN A 116 -1.54 21.04 -8.21
C ASN A 116 -2.19 20.43 -9.47
N PRO A 117 -2.86 21.22 -10.32
CA PRO A 117 -3.65 20.70 -11.45
C PRO A 117 -2.79 20.02 -12.53
N ALA A 118 -1.47 20.22 -12.54
CA ALA A 118 -0.55 19.53 -13.42
C ALA A 118 -0.10 18.15 -12.90
N ALA A 119 -0.29 17.87 -11.62
CA ALA A 119 0.05 16.58 -11.04
C ALA A 119 -0.95 15.51 -11.50
N LYS A 120 -0.43 14.36 -11.88
CA LYS A 120 -1.21 13.21 -12.35
C LYS A 120 -1.47 12.18 -11.25
N GLY A 121 -0.91 12.40 -10.07
CA GLY A 121 -1.00 11.48 -8.95
C GLY A 121 -0.16 11.94 -7.76
N VAL A 122 -0.11 11.11 -6.73
CA VAL A 122 0.61 11.37 -5.50
C VAL A 122 1.09 10.09 -4.85
N VAL A 123 2.31 10.09 -4.34
CA VAL A 123 2.79 9.09 -3.39
C VAL A 123 2.42 9.56 -1.98
N LEU A 124 1.74 8.71 -1.25
CA LEU A 124 1.44 8.91 0.17
C LEU A 124 2.51 8.22 1.01
N GLU A 125 3.19 8.97 1.88
CA GLU A 125 4.22 8.45 2.78
C GLU A 125 3.70 7.24 3.57
N SER A 126 4.48 6.15 3.60
CA SER A 126 4.15 4.89 4.28
C SER A 126 2.79 4.27 3.91
N HIS A 127 2.23 4.60 2.73
CA HIS A 127 0.93 4.12 2.31
C HIS A 127 0.95 3.54 0.88
N GLY A 128 1.00 4.38 -0.16
CA GLY A 128 0.89 3.91 -1.54
C GLY A 128 0.79 5.02 -2.57
N LEU A 129 0.26 4.67 -3.73
CA LEU A 129 0.10 5.53 -4.90
C LEU A 129 -1.36 5.81 -5.19
N PHE A 130 -1.69 7.06 -5.46
CA PHE A 130 -2.91 7.48 -6.15
C PHE A 130 -2.56 8.11 -7.49
N THR A 131 -3.31 7.77 -8.52
CA THR A 131 -3.26 8.39 -9.84
C THR A 131 -4.68 8.70 -10.30
N TRP A 132 -4.83 9.63 -11.23
CA TRP A 132 -6.15 10.05 -11.70
C TRP A 132 -6.15 10.51 -13.14
N ALA A 133 -7.29 10.35 -13.81
CA ALA A 133 -7.58 10.86 -15.14
C ALA A 133 -9.09 10.96 -15.39
N ASP A 134 -9.48 11.60 -16.48
CA ASP A 134 -10.90 11.70 -16.89
C ASP A 134 -11.36 10.52 -17.76
N ASP A 135 -10.42 9.68 -18.20
CA ASP A 135 -10.69 8.45 -18.97
C ASP A 135 -10.15 7.22 -18.22
N ALA A 136 -10.95 6.14 -18.17
CA ALA A 136 -10.63 4.93 -17.41
C ALA A 136 -9.34 4.25 -17.89
N LYS A 137 -9.16 4.14 -19.21
CA LYS A 137 -7.98 3.50 -19.80
C LYS A 137 -6.74 4.37 -19.54
N ALA A 138 -6.87 5.69 -19.73
CA ALA A 138 -5.78 6.61 -19.45
C ALA A 138 -5.35 6.58 -18.00
N CYS A 139 -6.27 6.48 -17.02
CA CYS A 139 -5.95 6.34 -15.61
C CYS A 139 -5.17 5.05 -15.34
N TYR A 140 -5.64 3.93 -15.85
CA TYR A 140 -4.98 2.63 -15.69
C TYR A 140 -3.59 2.61 -16.33
N GLU A 141 -3.45 3.10 -17.57
CA GLU A 141 -2.16 3.15 -18.27
C GLU A 141 -1.16 4.07 -17.54
N LEU A 142 -1.63 5.21 -17.03
CA LEU A 142 -0.83 6.10 -16.20
C LEU A 142 -0.34 5.40 -14.94
N THR A 143 -1.23 4.70 -14.24
CA THR A 143 -0.87 3.93 -13.04
C THR A 143 0.28 2.96 -13.32
N LEU A 144 0.17 2.19 -14.43
CA LEU A 144 1.22 1.27 -14.85
C LEU A 144 2.53 1.98 -15.23
N GLU A 145 2.45 3.12 -15.91
CA GLU A 145 3.62 3.93 -16.28
C GLU A 145 4.38 4.39 -15.03
N ILE A 146 3.67 4.92 -14.03
CA ILE A 146 4.27 5.41 -12.78
C ILE A 146 4.92 4.26 -12.00
N ILE A 147 4.27 3.09 -11.93
CA ILE A 147 4.85 1.90 -11.31
C ILE A 147 6.12 1.46 -12.03
N ASN A 148 6.08 1.41 -13.36
CA ASN A 148 7.23 0.99 -14.16
C ASN A 148 8.40 1.97 -14.07
N LYS A 149 8.17 3.27 -13.92
CA LYS A 149 9.23 4.26 -13.64
C LYS A 149 9.95 3.94 -12.33
N ALA A 150 9.22 3.59 -11.27
CA ALA A 150 9.82 3.16 -10.00
C ALA A 150 10.66 1.89 -10.16
N ILE A 151 10.11 0.88 -10.83
CA ILE A 151 10.82 -0.39 -11.09
C ILE A 151 12.12 -0.12 -11.84
N GLY A 152 12.07 0.62 -12.94
CA GLY A 152 13.25 0.95 -13.74
C GLY A 152 14.30 1.74 -12.95
N TRP A 153 13.88 2.66 -12.08
CA TRP A 153 14.79 3.38 -11.19
C TRP A 153 15.51 2.42 -10.22
N PHE A 154 14.80 1.48 -9.60
CA PHE A 154 15.40 0.47 -8.73
C PHE A 154 16.35 -0.44 -9.50
N GLU A 155 15.98 -0.92 -10.68
CA GLU A 155 16.82 -1.76 -11.52
C GLU A 155 18.14 -1.06 -11.87
N GLU A 156 18.10 0.22 -12.20
CA GLU A 156 19.30 1.00 -12.48
C GLU A 156 20.18 1.18 -11.23
N LYS A 157 19.58 1.57 -10.11
CA LYS A 157 20.32 1.82 -8.84
C LYS A 157 20.90 0.54 -8.22
N THR A 158 20.31 -0.61 -8.50
CA THR A 158 20.76 -1.92 -7.97
C THR A 158 21.59 -2.71 -8.97
N LYS A 159 21.81 -2.20 -10.16
CA LYS A 159 22.58 -2.87 -11.21
C LYS A 159 23.96 -3.30 -10.71
N GLY A 160 24.25 -4.60 -10.80
CA GLY A 160 25.52 -5.19 -10.35
C GLY A 160 25.66 -5.35 -8.83
N LYS A 161 24.63 -5.00 -8.06
CA LYS A 161 24.60 -5.23 -6.61
C LYS A 161 23.93 -6.57 -6.31
N ALA A 162 24.47 -7.28 -5.34
CA ALA A 162 23.84 -8.49 -4.83
C ALA A 162 22.65 -8.13 -3.92
N ILE A 163 21.56 -8.85 -4.05
CA ILE A 163 20.37 -8.69 -3.19
C ILE A 163 20.79 -8.84 -1.72
N PHE A 164 20.38 -7.90 -0.88
CA PHE A 164 20.71 -7.84 0.56
C PHE A 164 22.20 -8.00 0.88
N GLY A 165 23.09 -7.48 0.01
CA GLY A 165 24.54 -7.59 0.21
C GLY A 165 25.14 -8.97 -0.11
N GLY A 166 24.35 -9.88 -0.66
CA GLY A 166 24.76 -11.22 -1.05
C GLY A 166 24.68 -12.27 0.05
N ALA A 167 24.72 -13.54 -0.37
CA ALA A 167 24.63 -14.67 0.55
C ALA A 167 25.95 -14.86 1.32
N VAL A 168 25.86 -14.96 2.64
CA VAL A 168 26.96 -15.29 3.56
C VAL A 168 26.80 -16.67 4.20
N ALA A 169 25.67 -17.33 3.96
CA ALA A 169 25.37 -18.68 4.40
C ALA A 169 24.72 -19.49 3.25
N THR A 170 24.84 -20.79 3.33
CA THR A 170 24.18 -21.70 2.38
C THR A 170 22.97 -22.34 3.03
N SER A 171 21.83 -22.29 2.36
CA SER A 171 20.63 -22.96 2.81
C SER A 171 20.82 -24.48 2.86
N LEU A 172 20.24 -25.11 3.87
CA LEU A 172 20.02 -26.56 3.85
C LEU A 172 19.11 -26.92 2.66
N ASP A 173 19.12 -28.16 2.24
CA ASP A 173 18.13 -28.67 1.28
C ASP A 173 16.70 -28.58 1.85
N ALA A 174 15.69 -28.59 0.97
CA ALA A 174 14.29 -28.35 1.34
C ALA A 174 13.78 -29.34 2.41
N ASP A 175 14.16 -30.61 2.31
CA ASP A 175 13.70 -31.63 3.26
C ASP A 175 14.31 -31.42 4.65
N LYS A 176 15.59 -31.07 4.71
CA LYS A 176 16.24 -30.72 5.98
C LYS A 176 15.65 -29.44 6.58
N ARG A 177 15.36 -28.40 5.77
CA ARG A 177 14.71 -27.20 6.27
C ARG A 177 13.35 -27.53 6.91
N ARG A 178 12.53 -28.33 6.23
CA ARG A 178 11.22 -28.78 6.77
C ARG A 178 11.37 -29.59 8.04
N ALA A 179 12.33 -30.52 8.08
CA ALA A 179 12.59 -31.33 9.29
C ALA A 179 13.01 -30.46 10.47
N VAL A 180 13.87 -29.45 10.26
CA VAL A 180 14.25 -28.49 11.30
C VAL A 180 13.03 -27.68 11.75
N ALA A 181 12.23 -27.15 10.84
CA ALA A 181 11.03 -26.41 11.15
C ALA A 181 10.02 -27.28 11.95
N ALA A 182 9.77 -28.51 11.54
CA ALA A 182 8.85 -29.44 12.24
C ALA A 182 9.30 -29.71 13.69
N ARG A 183 10.60 -29.72 13.95
CA ARG A 183 11.16 -29.88 15.29
C ARG A 183 11.07 -28.61 16.13
N LEU A 184 11.37 -27.44 15.54
CA LEU A 184 11.44 -26.17 16.26
C LEU A 184 10.07 -25.51 16.50
N MET A 185 9.16 -25.65 15.56
CA MET A 185 7.87 -24.95 15.63
C MET A 185 7.02 -25.28 16.88
N PRO A 186 6.92 -26.56 17.34
CA PRO A 186 6.22 -26.87 18.58
C PRO A 186 6.86 -26.20 19.79
N GLU A 187 8.19 -26.14 19.86
CA GLU A 187 8.93 -25.49 20.95
C GLU A 187 8.70 -23.98 20.96
N ILE A 188 8.83 -23.32 19.79
CA ILE A 188 8.54 -21.90 19.65
C ILE A 188 7.10 -21.59 20.06
N ARG A 189 6.13 -22.36 19.56
CA ARG A 189 4.71 -22.21 19.92
C ARG A 189 4.47 -22.35 21.43
N GLY A 190 5.12 -23.33 22.06
CA GLY A 190 5.02 -23.52 23.52
C GLY A 190 5.56 -22.34 24.32
N ARG A 191 6.62 -21.70 23.83
CA ARG A 191 7.23 -20.53 24.49
C ARG A 191 6.39 -19.25 24.35
N ILE A 192 5.77 -19.02 23.19
CA ILE A 192 5.01 -17.79 22.89
C ILE A 192 3.50 -17.93 23.13
N GLY A 193 2.96 -19.13 23.19
CA GLY A 193 1.53 -19.43 23.34
C GLY A 193 1.09 -19.64 24.79
N LYS A 194 1.59 -18.85 25.74
CA LYS A 194 1.30 -19.05 27.18
C LYS A 194 -0.15 -18.76 27.56
N THR A 195 -0.74 -17.74 26.99
CA THR A 195 -2.10 -17.26 27.30
C THR A 195 -3.12 -17.60 26.24
N GLU A 196 -2.68 -17.87 25.02
CA GLU A 196 -3.53 -18.19 23.87
C GLU A 196 -2.80 -19.09 22.87
N SER A 197 -3.57 -19.91 22.15
CA SER A 197 -3.00 -20.79 21.13
C SER A 197 -2.42 -19.96 19.96
N LYS A 198 -1.21 -20.27 19.55
CA LYS A 198 -0.55 -19.68 18.39
C LYS A 198 -0.45 -20.69 17.25
N VAL A 199 -0.59 -20.22 16.02
CA VAL A 199 -0.33 -20.99 14.80
C VAL A 199 0.93 -20.44 14.16
N GLY A 200 1.86 -21.31 13.77
CA GLY A 200 3.06 -20.93 13.04
C GLY A 200 2.93 -21.28 11.56
N HIS A 201 3.44 -20.42 10.70
CA HIS A 201 3.62 -20.67 9.28
C HIS A 201 5.11 -20.78 8.98
N PHE A 202 5.50 -21.79 8.19
CA PHE A 202 6.87 -21.96 7.70
C PHE A 202 6.90 -21.58 6.22
N ASP A 203 7.79 -20.66 5.87
CA ASP A 203 8.01 -20.21 4.51
C ASP A 203 9.49 -20.35 4.16
N ASP A 204 9.78 -21.03 3.05
CA ASP A 204 11.12 -21.23 2.51
C ASP A 204 11.20 -20.88 1.02
N GLN A 205 10.37 -19.92 0.58
CA GLN A 205 10.46 -19.36 -0.77
C GLN A 205 11.82 -18.67 -0.99
N GLN A 206 12.22 -18.55 -2.25
CA GLN A 206 13.55 -18.03 -2.60
C GLN A 206 13.81 -16.66 -2.01
N ALA A 207 12.86 -15.74 -2.07
CA ALA A 207 13.00 -14.38 -1.50
C ALA A 207 13.29 -14.40 0.03
N VAL A 208 12.65 -15.32 0.77
CA VAL A 208 12.91 -15.52 2.20
C VAL A 208 14.33 -16.05 2.41
N LEU A 209 14.74 -17.04 1.60
CA LEU A 209 16.08 -17.62 1.68
C LEU A 209 17.17 -16.62 1.32
N ASP A 210 16.93 -15.76 0.33
CA ASP A 210 17.85 -14.69 -0.07
C ASP A 210 18.08 -13.72 1.10
N PHE A 211 17.02 -13.36 1.83
CA PHE A 211 17.14 -12.49 3.00
C PHE A 211 17.81 -13.19 4.19
N VAL A 212 17.34 -14.38 4.61
CA VAL A 212 17.85 -15.04 5.81
C VAL A 212 19.29 -15.55 5.67
N ASN A 213 19.80 -15.72 4.45
CA ASN A 213 21.19 -16.08 4.20
C ASN A 213 22.09 -14.88 3.89
N SER A 214 21.55 -13.66 3.90
CA SER A 214 22.24 -12.46 3.43
C SER A 214 23.16 -11.82 4.48
N ALA A 215 24.07 -10.98 4.00
CA ALA A 215 24.94 -10.16 4.85
C ALA A 215 24.11 -9.16 5.68
N GLU A 216 22.98 -8.68 5.14
CA GLU A 216 22.12 -7.66 5.77
C GLU A 216 21.12 -8.24 6.78
N LEU A 217 21.02 -9.57 6.95
CA LEU A 217 20.08 -10.16 7.90
C LEU A 217 20.24 -9.59 9.32
N LYS A 218 21.47 -9.58 9.85
CA LYS A 218 21.71 -9.15 11.23
C LYS A 218 21.46 -7.66 11.44
N PRO A 219 22.00 -6.74 10.60
CA PRO A 219 21.68 -5.33 10.70
C PRO A 219 20.18 -5.02 10.63
N LEU A 220 19.47 -5.62 9.67
CA LEU A 220 18.06 -5.33 9.44
C LEU A 220 17.13 -6.00 10.48
N ALA A 221 17.50 -7.15 11.03
CA ALA A 221 16.70 -7.82 12.06
C ALA A 221 16.89 -7.22 13.46
N ALA A 222 17.84 -6.30 13.63
CA ALA A 222 18.11 -5.62 14.90
C ALA A 222 17.41 -4.25 15.01
N LEU A 223 16.72 -3.82 13.94
CA LEU A 223 15.92 -2.58 13.90
C LEU A 223 14.53 -2.82 14.49
#